data_9b5638d212d497c0b0b116e09b854e50
#
_entry.id   9b5638d212d497c0b0b116e09b854e50
#
_cell.length_a   1.000
_cell.length_b   1.000
_cell.length_c   1.000
_cell.angle_alpha   90.00
_cell.angle_beta   90.00
_cell.angle_gamma   90.00
#
_symmetry.space_group_name_H-M   'P 1'
#
loop_
_entity.id
_entity.type
_entity.pdbx_description
1 polymer ?
#
loop_
_entity_poly.entity_id
_entity_poly.type
_entity_poly.pdbx_seq_one_letter_code
_entity_poly.pdbx_strand_id
1 'polypeptide(L)'
;MTLAPPRAPAPPRGAPITARTALPSLTAQAERLIDLDLHTLAGLPAAALRETAVRAGADRTDALLALDPALAPPSALAPLMRRGERAGFVVEDMTDVDAFAPTGVVLPGAPLYLVHAPDRGDEFENASPAEALEALTAAGRSPLLLTEGLLWVLQVPEVLERNHCFMTIGSRLTKPTGQLDSRTPALWISNGTGRDGTERKDAPKLGWCWWNNRHTWLGIASAGGRTAVR
;
A
#
# COMPACT_ATOMS: atom_id res chain seq x y z
N MET A 1 -12.57 -24.24 -36.48
CA MET A 1 -11.43 -24.44 -35.55
C MET A 1 -10.90 -23.07 -35.18
N THR A 2 -11.32 -22.53 -34.05
CA THR A 2 -10.87 -21.22 -33.57
C THR A 2 -9.66 -21.45 -32.68
N LEU A 3 -8.49 -21.03 -33.12
CA LEU A 3 -7.26 -21.10 -32.33
C LEU A 3 -7.38 -20.20 -31.10
N ALA A 4 -7.16 -20.77 -29.92
CA ALA A 4 -7.06 -19.98 -28.68
C ALA A 4 -5.90 -19.00 -28.78
N PRO A 5 -6.03 -17.78 -28.21
CA PRO A 5 -4.95 -16.81 -28.21
C PRO A 5 -3.74 -17.34 -27.41
N PRO A 6 -2.51 -16.98 -27.78
CA PRO A 6 -1.30 -17.41 -27.09
C PRO A 6 -1.34 -16.97 -25.64
N ARG A 7 -1.06 -17.90 -24.73
CA ARG A 7 -0.94 -17.66 -23.29
C ARG A 7 0.17 -16.64 -23.03
N ALA A 8 -0.13 -15.58 -22.29
CA ALA A 8 0.87 -14.60 -21.88
C ALA A 8 2.04 -15.31 -21.15
N PRO A 9 3.30 -14.88 -21.34
CA PRO A 9 4.44 -15.44 -20.64
C PRO A 9 4.25 -15.25 -19.13
N ALA A 10 4.61 -16.27 -18.35
CA ALA A 10 4.62 -16.17 -16.89
C ALA A 10 5.56 -15.03 -16.46
N PRO A 11 5.17 -14.19 -15.48
CA PRO A 11 6.02 -13.12 -15.00
C PRO A 11 7.34 -13.68 -14.46
N PRO A 12 8.48 -12.98 -14.65
CA PRO A 12 9.75 -13.37 -14.07
C PRO A 12 9.63 -13.41 -12.54
N ARG A 13 10.29 -14.37 -11.91
CA ARG A 13 10.37 -14.46 -10.44
C ARG A 13 10.92 -13.14 -9.91
N GLY A 14 10.22 -12.57 -8.92
CA GLY A 14 10.41 -11.23 -8.41
C GLY A 14 11.87 -10.77 -8.33
N ALA A 15 12.12 -9.57 -8.81
CA ALA A 15 13.38 -8.90 -8.59
C ALA A 15 13.61 -8.70 -7.09
N PRO A 16 14.83 -8.85 -6.58
CA PRO A 16 15.11 -8.62 -5.16
C PRO A 16 14.74 -7.18 -4.78
N ILE A 17 14.08 -7.02 -3.62
CA ILE A 17 13.86 -5.71 -3.00
C ILE A 17 15.17 -4.94 -3.04
N THR A 18 15.21 -3.81 -3.72
CA THR A 18 16.40 -2.98 -3.79
C THR A 18 16.70 -2.44 -2.39
N ALA A 19 17.97 -2.17 -2.08
CA ALA A 19 18.38 -1.63 -0.77
C ALA A 19 17.62 -0.34 -0.38
N ARG A 20 17.01 0.35 -1.34
CA ARG A 20 16.21 1.56 -1.15
C ARG A 20 14.81 1.31 -0.59
N THR A 21 14.29 0.09 -0.70
CA THR A 21 12.96 -0.29 -0.20
C THR A 21 13.02 -1.21 1.02
N ALA A 22 14.21 -1.44 1.57
CA ALA A 22 14.40 -2.21 2.79
C ALA A 22 13.69 -1.53 3.96
N LEU A 23 12.90 -2.32 4.71
CA LEU A 23 12.20 -1.82 5.88
C LEU A 23 13.18 -1.54 7.03
N PRO A 24 12.93 -0.50 7.85
CA PRO A 24 13.58 -0.34 9.14
C PRO A 24 13.29 -1.52 10.07
N SER A 25 14.02 -1.66 11.16
CA SER A 25 13.70 -2.62 12.22
C SER A 25 12.29 -2.36 12.79
N LEU A 26 11.62 -3.38 13.30
CA LEU A 26 10.28 -3.22 13.88
C LEU A 26 10.26 -2.19 15.02
N THR A 27 11.34 -2.11 15.82
CA THR A 27 11.49 -1.05 16.83
C THR A 27 11.49 0.33 16.21
N ALA A 28 12.29 0.55 15.16
CA ALA A 28 12.34 1.83 14.45
C ALA A 28 10.99 2.18 13.79
N GLN A 29 10.30 1.17 13.24
CA GLN A 29 8.95 1.34 12.69
C GLN A 29 7.96 1.77 13.76
N ALA A 30 7.97 1.15 14.94
CA ALA A 30 7.09 1.50 16.06
C ALA A 30 7.34 2.94 16.53
N GLU A 31 8.60 3.34 16.73
CA GLU A 31 8.92 4.72 17.12
C GLU A 31 8.48 5.72 16.04
N ARG A 32 8.68 5.40 14.75
CA ARG A 32 8.21 6.26 13.65
C ARG A 32 6.69 6.47 13.68
N LEU A 33 5.91 5.42 13.95
CA LEU A 33 4.45 5.55 14.06
C LEU A 33 4.03 6.35 15.30
N ILE A 34 4.80 6.26 16.40
CA ILE A 34 4.59 7.05 17.61
C ILE A 34 4.92 8.53 17.33
N ASP A 35 6.05 8.84 16.71
CA ASP A 35 6.46 10.20 16.35
C ASP A 35 5.45 10.89 15.42
N LEU A 36 4.75 10.12 14.60
CA LEU A 36 3.67 10.59 13.73
C LEU A 36 2.30 10.64 14.43
N ASP A 37 2.25 10.38 15.74
CA ASP A 37 1.05 10.37 16.58
C ASP A 37 -0.04 9.36 16.12
N LEU A 38 0.35 8.33 15.36
CA LEU A 38 -0.58 7.34 14.84
C LEU A 38 -1.14 6.42 15.94
N HIS A 39 -0.44 6.26 17.04
CA HIS A 39 -0.94 5.54 18.20
C HIS A 39 -2.16 6.25 18.83
N THR A 40 -2.11 7.59 18.93
CA THR A 40 -3.25 8.39 19.40
C THR A 40 -4.42 8.32 18.41
N LEU A 41 -4.14 8.46 17.10
CA LEU A 41 -5.15 8.32 16.06
C LEU A 41 -5.88 6.97 16.15
N ALA A 42 -5.14 5.89 16.40
CA ALA A 42 -5.66 4.53 16.53
C ALA A 42 -6.30 4.23 17.90
N GLY A 43 -6.23 5.15 18.86
CA GLY A 43 -6.69 4.92 20.23
C GLY A 43 -5.85 3.89 20.99
N LEU A 44 -4.58 3.74 20.65
CA LEU A 44 -3.66 2.79 21.26
C LEU A 44 -2.61 3.52 22.13
N PRO A 45 -2.17 2.95 23.26
CA PRO A 45 -1.04 3.50 23.98
C PRO A 45 0.26 3.28 23.18
N ALA A 46 1.20 4.23 23.21
CA ALA A 46 2.50 4.09 22.57
C ALA A 46 3.25 2.81 23.01
N ALA A 47 3.06 2.39 24.26
CA ALA A 47 3.61 1.14 24.78
C ALA A 47 3.16 -0.09 23.97
N ALA A 48 1.92 -0.12 23.46
CA ALA A 48 1.43 -1.25 22.69
C ALA A 48 2.21 -1.44 21.37
N LEU A 49 2.60 -0.35 20.70
CA LEU A 49 3.42 -0.42 19.49
C LEU A 49 4.82 -0.97 19.81
N ARG A 50 5.46 -0.46 20.89
CA ARG A 50 6.79 -0.92 21.33
C ARG A 50 6.77 -2.39 21.73
N GLU A 51 5.80 -2.81 22.54
CA GLU A 51 5.65 -4.19 22.97
C GLU A 51 5.39 -5.13 21.79
N THR A 52 4.57 -4.70 20.81
CA THR A 52 4.33 -5.46 19.60
C THR A 52 5.62 -5.64 18.80
N ALA A 53 6.41 -4.58 18.62
CA ALA A 53 7.70 -4.65 17.93
C ALA A 53 8.67 -5.62 18.62
N VAL A 54 8.77 -5.55 19.97
CA VAL A 54 9.64 -6.43 20.75
C VAL A 54 9.19 -7.90 20.64
N ARG A 55 7.90 -8.19 20.83
CA ARG A 55 7.35 -9.55 20.72
C ARG A 55 7.50 -10.14 19.31
N ALA A 56 7.42 -9.32 18.28
CA ALA A 56 7.58 -9.74 16.90
C ALA A 56 9.05 -9.94 16.46
N GLY A 57 9.99 -9.54 17.30
CA GLY A 57 11.43 -9.54 17.02
C GLY A 57 11.93 -8.15 16.65
N ALA A 58 12.37 -7.39 17.65
CA ALA A 58 12.71 -5.96 17.61
C ALA A 58 13.53 -5.53 16.38
N ASP A 59 14.52 -6.34 16.00
CA ASP A 59 15.47 -6.04 14.93
C ASP A 59 15.05 -6.56 13.53
N ARG A 60 13.88 -7.17 13.42
CA ARG A 60 13.37 -7.67 12.13
C ARG A 60 13.14 -6.53 11.15
N THR A 61 13.52 -6.77 9.89
CA THR A 61 13.39 -5.84 8.75
C THR A 61 12.65 -6.44 7.56
N ASP A 62 12.10 -7.65 7.72
CA ASP A 62 11.41 -8.41 6.66
C ASP A 62 9.89 -8.30 6.72
N ALA A 63 9.38 -7.49 7.65
CA ALA A 63 7.95 -7.27 7.84
C ALA A 63 7.64 -5.79 8.14
N LEU A 64 6.49 -5.34 7.65
CA LEU A 64 5.94 -4.01 7.95
C LEU A 64 5.00 -4.12 9.16
N LEU A 65 5.21 -3.27 10.17
CA LEU A 65 4.27 -3.09 11.29
C LEU A 65 3.06 -2.28 10.78
N ALA A 66 1.90 -2.90 10.82
CA ALA A 66 0.66 -2.31 10.31
C ALA A 66 -0.40 -2.14 11.42
N LEU A 67 -1.24 -1.13 11.23
CA LEU A 67 -2.46 -0.86 11.99
C LEU A 67 -3.66 -1.47 11.27
N ASP A 68 -4.65 -1.94 12.02
CA ASP A 68 -5.93 -2.33 11.43
C ASP A 68 -6.52 -1.13 10.66
N PRO A 69 -6.95 -1.31 9.40
CA PRO A 69 -7.51 -0.23 8.58
C PRO A 69 -8.68 0.53 9.23
N ALA A 70 -9.43 -0.12 10.11
CA ALA A 70 -10.51 0.52 10.84
C ALA A 70 -10.02 1.57 11.87
N LEU A 71 -8.76 1.49 12.29
CA LEU A 71 -8.15 2.39 13.27
C LEU A 71 -7.36 3.54 12.64
N ALA A 72 -7.05 3.45 11.34
CA ALA A 72 -6.18 4.40 10.66
C ALA A 72 -6.74 4.74 9.26
N PRO A 73 -7.69 5.68 9.18
CA PRO A 73 -8.32 6.03 7.91
C PRO A 73 -7.31 6.64 6.93
N PRO A 74 -7.35 6.28 5.64
CA PRO A 74 -6.45 6.78 4.61
C PRO A 74 -6.38 8.30 4.50
N SER A 75 -7.48 9.01 4.73
CA SER A 75 -7.54 10.48 4.72
C SER A 75 -6.66 11.11 5.80
N ALA A 76 -6.50 10.46 6.95
CA ALA A 76 -5.63 10.92 8.03
C ALA A 76 -4.15 10.54 7.78
N LEU A 77 -3.89 9.40 7.13
CA LEU A 77 -2.52 8.93 6.86
C LEU A 77 -1.86 9.66 5.70
N ALA A 78 -2.60 9.92 4.61
CA ALA A 78 -2.03 10.50 3.40
C ALA A 78 -1.31 11.85 3.63
N PRO A 79 -1.82 12.80 4.43
CA PRO A 79 -1.14 14.05 4.73
C PRO A 79 0.16 13.90 5.52
N LEU A 80 0.38 12.75 6.17
CA LEU A 80 1.58 12.46 6.95
C LEU A 80 2.75 11.98 6.07
N MET A 81 2.48 11.49 4.85
CA MET A 81 3.55 11.14 3.92
C MET A 81 4.44 12.36 3.66
N ARG A 82 5.73 12.11 3.47
CA ARG A 82 6.73 13.18 3.18
C ARG A 82 7.65 12.75 2.05
N ARG A 83 8.01 13.73 1.21
CA ARG A 83 9.11 13.65 0.27
C ARG A 83 9.89 14.97 0.32
N GLY A 84 11.00 14.95 1.03
CA GLY A 84 11.62 16.20 1.49
C GLY A 84 10.61 17.02 2.30
N GLU A 85 10.48 18.29 2.00
CA GLU A 85 9.54 19.21 2.66
C GLU A 85 8.09 19.07 2.16
N ARG A 86 7.84 18.24 1.14
CA ARG A 86 6.52 18.10 0.55
C ARG A 86 5.66 17.12 1.34
N ALA A 87 4.53 17.61 1.85
CA ALA A 87 3.51 16.79 2.49
C ALA A 87 2.70 16.01 1.44
N GLY A 88 2.28 14.81 1.80
CA GLY A 88 1.36 14.02 1.00
C GLY A 88 -0.04 14.61 0.97
N PHE A 89 -0.85 14.16 0.02
CA PHE A 89 -2.24 14.58 -0.11
C PHE A 89 -3.09 13.52 -0.79
N VAL A 90 -4.41 13.62 -0.59
CA VAL A 90 -5.43 12.88 -1.35
C VAL A 90 -5.90 13.75 -2.52
N VAL A 91 -6.10 13.16 -3.71
CA VAL A 91 -6.66 13.88 -4.86
C VAL A 91 -8.06 14.40 -4.55
N GLU A 92 -8.39 15.57 -5.09
CA GLU A 92 -9.63 16.27 -4.78
C GLU A 92 -10.90 15.47 -5.10
N ASP A 93 -10.85 14.62 -6.12
CA ASP A 93 -11.99 13.81 -6.57
C ASP A 93 -12.11 12.44 -5.89
N MET A 94 -11.30 12.18 -4.84
CA MET A 94 -11.38 10.96 -4.01
C MET A 94 -11.87 11.30 -2.60
N THR A 95 -12.99 11.99 -2.51
CA THR A 95 -13.60 12.43 -1.24
C THR A 95 -14.11 11.26 -0.39
N ASP A 96 -14.26 10.09 -0.98
CA ASP A 96 -14.70 8.84 -0.40
C ASP A 96 -13.54 7.85 -0.12
N VAL A 97 -12.32 8.36 0.01
CA VAL A 97 -11.10 7.55 0.18
C VAL A 97 -11.17 6.58 1.36
N ASP A 98 -11.82 6.97 2.46
CA ASP A 98 -11.94 6.14 3.66
C ASP A 98 -12.96 5.00 3.52
N ALA A 99 -13.75 5.00 2.45
CA ALA A 99 -14.67 3.92 2.14
C ALA A 99 -14.04 2.77 1.34
N PHE A 100 -12.76 2.90 0.95
CA PHE A 100 -12.01 1.80 0.31
C PHE A 100 -11.58 0.78 1.36
N ALA A 101 -12.39 -0.25 1.53
CA ALA A 101 -12.23 -1.30 2.53
C ALA A 101 -11.47 -2.53 2.03
N PRO A 102 -10.87 -3.35 2.93
CA PRO A 102 -10.28 -4.63 2.59
C PRO A 102 -11.24 -5.51 1.78
N THR A 103 -10.79 -6.04 0.66
CA THR A 103 -11.60 -6.85 -0.25
C THR A 103 -10.82 -8.07 -0.71
N GLY A 104 -11.32 -9.27 -0.41
CA GLY A 104 -10.62 -10.52 -0.73
C GLY A 104 -9.33 -10.73 0.08
N VAL A 105 -9.11 -9.94 1.13
CA VAL A 105 -7.94 -10.01 2.01
C VAL A 105 -8.41 -10.34 3.43
N VAL A 106 -7.82 -11.37 4.02
CA VAL A 106 -8.10 -11.76 5.41
C VAL A 106 -7.14 -11.02 6.35
N LEU A 107 -7.71 -10.27 7.29
CA LEU A 107 -6.96 -9.60 8.34
C LEU A 107 -6.80 -10.50 9.57
N PRO A 108 -5.70 -10.33 10.33
CA PRO A 108 -5.45 -11.15 11.53
C PRO A 108 -6.40 -10.90 12.72
N GLY A 109 -7.30 -9.90 12.64
CA GLY A 109 -8.22 -9.55 13.72
C GLY A 109 -7.53 -8.96 14.97
N ALA A 110 -6.44 -8.24 14.76
CA ALA A 110 -5.66 -7.58 15.81
C ALA A 110 -5.43 -6.10 15.45
N PRO A 111 -5.40 -5.18 16.43
CA PRO A 111 -5.20 -3.75 16.17
C PRO A 111 -3.83 -3.43 15.54
N LEU A 112 -2.84 -4.28 15.84
CA LEU A 112 -1.48 -4.25 15.29
C LEU A 112 -1.14 -5.62 14.72
N TYR A 113 -0.57 -5.66 13.52
CA TYR A 113 -0.18 -6.90 12.87
C TYR A 113 1.04 -6.71 11.98
N LEU A 114 1.63 -7.80 11.52
CA LEU A 114 2.75 -7.79 10.58
C LEU A 114 2.28 -8.11 9.18
N VAL A 115 2.76 -7.34 8.21
CA VAL A 115 2.67 -7.60 6.77
C VAL A 115 4.03 -8.12 6.31
N HIS A 116 4.08 -9.39 5.90
CA HIS A 116 5.33 -10.06 5.53
C HIS A 116 5.69 -9.82 4.08
N ALA A 117 6.98 -9.62 3.83
CA ALA A 117 7.54 -9.49 2.49
C ALA A 117 6.70 -8.58 1.57
N PRO A 118 6.46 -7.30 1.96
CA PRO A 118 5.79 -6.37 1.07
C PRO A 118 6.62 -6.19 -0.20
N ASP A 119 5.94 -6.14 -1.33
CA ASP A 119 6.54 -6.00 -2.65
C ASP A 119 5.77 -4.96 -3.44
N ARG A 120 6.49 -4.07 -4.11
CA ARG A 120 5.90 -2.98 -4.91
C ARG A 120 5.21 -3.51 -6.18
N GLY A 121 5.61 -4.69 -6.63
CA GLY A 121 5.01 -5.37 -7.77
C GLY A 121 5.40 -4.74 -9.11
N ASP A 122 6.66 -4.31 -9.26
CA ASP A 122 7.16 -3.71 -10.50
C ASP A 122 7.05 -4.68 -11.69
N GLU A 123 7.05 -5.98 -11.45
CA GLU A 123 6.81 -7.01 -12.47
C GLU A 123 5.40 -6.94 -13.09
N PHE A 124 4.48 -6.23 -12.45
CA PHE A 124 3.11 -5.98 -12.96
C PHE A 124 2.98 -4.64 -13.69
N GLU A 125 4.06 -3.91 -13.93
CA GLU A 125 4.02 -2.77 -14.83
C GLU A 125 3.44 -3.20 -16.18
N ASN A 126 2.54 -2.39 -16.72
CA ASN A 126 1.76 -2.71 -17.91
C ASN A 126 0.78 -3.90 -17.79
N ALA A 127 0.50 -4.38 -16.57
CA ALA A 127 -0.65 -5.24 -16.29
C ALA A 127 -1.82 -4.41 -15.74
N SER A 128 -3.05 -4.87 -15.97
CA SER A 128 -4.21 -4.33 -15.28
C SER A 128 -4.32 -4.91 -13.87
N PRO A 129 -4.99 -4.21 -12.91
CA PRO A 129 -5.31 -4.78 -11.61
C PRO A 129 -5.98 -6.15 -11.65
N ALA A 130 -6.85 -6.39 -12.64
CA ALA A 130 -7.53 -7.67 -12.81
C ALA A 130 -6.55 -8.81 -13.13
N GLU A 131 -5.66 -8.58 -14.11
CA GLU A 131 -4.63 -9.56 -14.51
C GLU A 131 -3.62 -9.82 -13.38
N ALA A 132 -3.21 -8.74 -12.69
CA ALA A 132 -2.28 -8.86 -11.57
C ALA A 132 -2.89 -9.64 -10.39
N LEU A 133 -4.18 -9.45 -10.08
CA LEU A 133 -4.85 -10.19 -9.01
C LEU A 133 -4.84 -11.69 -9.26
N GLU A 134 -5.10 -12.13 -10.50
CA GLU A 134 -5.04 -13.55 -10.88
C GLU A 134 -3.61 -14.11 -10.69
N ALA A 135 -2.60 -13.38 -11.15
CA ALA A 135 -1.21 -13.80 -11.03
C ALA A 135 -0.72 -13.82 -9.57
N LEU A 136 -1.08 -12.82 -8.76
CA LEU A 136 -0.77 -12.77 -7.33
C LEU A 136 -1.40 -13.97 -6.60
N THR A 137 -2.67 -14.26 -6.87
CA THR A 137 -3.38 -15.39 -6.28
C THR A 137 -2.71 -16.71 -6.64
N ALA A 138 -2.34 -16.90 -7.90
CA ALA A 138 -1.64 -18.09 -8.37
C ALA A 138 -0.24 -18.23 -7.73
N ALA A 139 0.42 -17.13 -7.39
CA ALA A 139 1.70 -17.09 -6.69
C ALA A 139 1.58 -17.25 -5.16
N GLY A 140 0.36 -17.39 -4.61
CA GLY A 140 0.12 -17.44 -3.17
C GLY A 140 0.40 -16.11 -2.45
N ARG A 141 0.41 -15.00 -3.18
CA ARG A 141 0.56 -13.66 -2.62
C ARG A 141 -0.80 -12.99 -2.43
N SER A 142 -0.86 -12.07 -1.50
CA SER A 142 -2.05 -11.29 -1.19
C SER A 142 -1.86 -9.82 -1.63
N PRO A 143 -2.82 -9.20 -2.30
CA PRO A 143 -2.70 -7.79 -2.65
C PRO A 143 -2.58 -6.91 -1.41
N LEU A 144 -1.80 -5.82 -1.52
CA LEU A 144 -1.61 -4.88 -0.43
C LEU A 144 -2.86 -4.02 -0.25
N LEU A 145 -3.19 -3.72 1.01
CA LEU A 145 -4.27 -2.79 1.37
C LEU A 145 -3.81 -1.34 1.23
N LEU A 146 -4.74 -0.42 1.05
CA LEU A 146 -4.44 1.02 0.98
C LEU A 146 -3.74 1.52 2.24
N THR A 147 -4.27 1.18 3.41
CA THR A 147 -3.66 1.54 4.70
C THR A 147 -2.24 0.98 4.84
N GLU A 148 -2.00 -0.27 4.42
CA GLU A 148 -0.67 -0.89 4.43
C GLU A 148 0.29 -0.17 3.48
N GLY A 149 -0.16 0.18 2.28
CA GLY A 149 0.63 0.96 1.34
C GLY A 149 1.02 2.34 1.87
N LEU A 150 0.08 3.04 2.53
CA LEU A 150 0.35 4.31 3.20
C LEU A 150 1.36 4.15 4.33
N LEU A 151 1.18 3.16 5.20
CA LEU A 151 2.11 2.85 6.29
C LEU A 151 3.51 2.50 5.75
N TRP A 152 3.59 1.78 4.63
CA TRP A 152 4.88 1.51 4.00
C TRP A 152 5.58 2.78 3.53
N VAL A 153 4.87 3.70 2.86
CA VAL A 153 5.43 5.01 2.47
C VAL A 153 5.84 5.84 3.68
N LEU A 154 5.12 5.77 4.80
CA LEU A 154 5.49 6.45 6.04
C LEU A 154 6.80 5.91 6.64
N GLN A 155 7.08 4.62 6.48
CA GLN A 155 8.32 3.99 6.94
C GLN A 155 9.48 4.20 5.97
N VAL A 156 9.21 4.13 4.67
CA VAL A 156 10.20 4.17 3.59
C VAL A 156 9.66 5.05 2.46
N PRO A 157 9.78 6.39 2.54
CA PRO A 157 9.30 7.29 1.51
C PRO A 157 9.86 6.98 0.11
N GLU A 158 11.06 6.40 0.06
CA GLU A 158 11.78 6.03 -1.17
C GLU A 158 11.11 4.87 -1.93
N VAL A 159 10.13 4.18 -1.34
CA VAL A 159 9.32 3.19 -2.07
C VAL A 159 8.53 3.85 -3.22
N LEU A 160 8.25 5.15 -3.11
CA LEU A 160 7.74 5.96 -4.21
C LEU A 160 8.90 6.59 -4.97
N GLU A 161 9.24 6.01 -6.10
CA GLU A 161 10.19 6.59 -7.05
C GLU A 161 9.43 7.16 -8.25
N ARG A 162 10.02 8.18 -8.90
CA ARG A 162 9.41 8.71 -10.13
C ARG A 162 9.43 7.63 -11.22
N ASN A 163 8.27 7.34 -11.79
CA ASN A 163 8.01 6.27 -12.75
C ASN A 163 8.07 4.83 -12.17
N HIS A 164 8.17 4.67 -10.85
CA HIS A 164 8.07 3.40 -10.13
C HIS A 164 7.26 3.61 -8.86
N CYS A 165 5.95 3.58 -9.01
CA CYS A 165 4.96 3.75 -7.97
C CYS A 165 4.06 2.51 -7.95
N PHE A 166 3.01 2.49 -7.12
CA PHE A 166 2.22 1.27 -6.99
C PHE A 166 0.74 1.50 -6.69
N MET A 167 -0.05 0.51 -7.04
CA MET A 167 -1.47 0.40 -6.70
C MET A 167 -1.65 -0.56 -5.52
N THR A 168 -2.67 -0.28 -4.69
CA THR A 168 -3.05 -1.08 -3.52
C THR A 168 -4.41 -1.72 -3.75
N ILE A 169 -4.42 -2.75 -4.58
CA ILE A 169 -5.67 -3.36 -5.11
C ILE A 169 -6.42 -4.22 -4.09
N GLY A 170 -5.85 -4.44 -2.90
CA GLY A 170 -6.50 -5.13 -1.79
C GLY A 170 -7.59 -4.31 -1.10
N SER A 171 -7.66 -2.99 -1.37
CA SER A 171 -8.74 -2.12 -0.88
C SER A 171 -9.63 -1.68 -2.02
N ARG A 172 -10.95 -1.91 -1.91
CA ARG A 172 -11.93 -1.55 -2.92
C ARG A 172 -13.13 -0.85 -2.30
N LEU A 173 -13.75 0.02 -3.06
CA LEU A 173 -15.02 0.65 -2.71
C LEU A 173 -16.17 -0.23 -3.18
N THR A 174 -17.09 -0.56 -2.27
CA THR A 174 -18.35 -1.22 -2.62
C THR A 174 -19.44 -0.18 -2.80
N LYS A 175 -20.05 -0.14 -3.97
CA LYS A 175 -21.17 0.76 -4.29
C LYS A 175 -22.45 0.34 -3.54
N PRO A 176 -23.45 1.24 -3.41
CA PRO A 176 -24.73 0.88 -2.81
C PRO A 176 -25.44 -0.30 -3.51
N THR A 177 -25.11 -0.56 -4.77
CA THR A 177 -25.62 -1.72 -5.54
C THR A 177 -24.97 -3.05 -5.16
N GLY A 178 -23.96 -3.06 -4.28
CA GLY A 178 -23.15 -4.23 -3.94
C GLY A 178 -22.01 -4.52 -4.93
N GLN A 179 -21.93 -3.79 -6.03
CA GLN A 179 -20.84 -3.94 -6.99
C GLN A 179 -19.60 -3.16 -6.55
N LEU A 180 -18.42 -3.66 -6.88
CA LEU A 180 -17.18 -2.92 -6.66
C LEU A 180 -17.09 -1.73 -7.63
N ASP A 181 -16.60 -0.61 -7.12
CA ASP A 181 -16.24 0.54 -7.96
C ASP A 181 -15.06 0.16 -8.86
N SER A 182 -15.00 0.76 -10.04
CA SER A 182 -13.88 0.53 -10.98
C SER A 182 -12.62 1.28 -10.60
N ARG A 183 -12.69 2.25 -9.67
CA ARG A 183 -11.51 2.93 -9.12
C ARG A 183 -10.73 2.01 -8.20
N THR A 184 -9.42 2.09 -8.27
CA THR A 184 -8.47 1.33 -7.46
C THR A 184 -7.44 2.29 -6.88
N PRO A 185 -7.22 2.30 -5.57
CA PRO A 185 -6.27 3.23 -4.96
C PRO A 185 -4.84 3.02 -5.47
N ALA A 186 -4.12 4.13 -5.61
CA ALA A 186 -2.73 4.12 -6.01
C ALA A 186 -1.96 5.25 -5.31
N LEU A 187 -0.67 5.03 -5.09
CA LEU A 187 0.26 5.96 -4.46
C LEU A 187 1.37 6.31 -5.46
N TRP A 188 1.60 7.60 -5.69
CA TRP A 188 2.64 8.06 -6.61
C TRP A 188 3.15 9.48 -6.27
N ILE A 189 4.08 9.98 -7.06
CA ILE A 189 4.64 11.33 -6.91
C ILE A 189 3.92 12.26 -7.88
N SER A 190 3.33 13.34 -7.37
CA SER A 190 2.65 14.34 -8.19
C SER A 190 3.60 15.02 -9.17
N ASN A 191 3.13 15.19 -10.40
CA ASN A 191 3.84 16.00 -11.41
C ASN A 191 3.58 17.51 -11.27
N GLY A 192 2.66 17.91 -10.38
CA GLY A 192 2.27 19.30 -10.21
C GLY A 192 1.49 19.86 -11.41
N THR A 193 0.75 19.02 -12.12
CA THR A 193 -0.05 19.40 -13.29
C THR A 193 -1.54 19.18 -13.05
N GLY A 194 -2.39 19.81 -13.85
CA GLY A 194 -3.83 19.68 -13.75
C GLY A 194 -4.35 20.17 -12.38
N ARG A 195 -5.22 19.39 -11.75
CA ARG A 195 -5.84 19.72 -10.45
C ARG A 195 -4.86 19.72 -9.28
N ASP A 196 -3.70 19.07 -9.41
CA ASP A 196 -2.72 19.05 -8.32
C ASP A 196 -2.10 20.44 -8.09
N GLY A 197 -1.95 21.24 -9.14
CA GLY A 197 -1.26 22.52 -9.09
C GLY A 197 0.26 22.40 -8.93
N THR A 198 0.98 23.44 -9.26
CA THR A 198 2.45 23.47 -9.18
C THR A 198 2.97 23.38 -7.75
N GLU A 199 2.17 23.83 -6.78
CA GLU A 199 2.49 23.78 -5.34
C GLU A 199 2.62 22.36 -4.82
N ARG A 200 1.92 21.38 -5.43
CA ARG A 200 1.98 19.96 -5.07
C ARG A 200 2.97 19.15 -5.91
N LYS A 201 3.75 19.83 -6.77
CA LYS A 201 4.79 19.15 -7.53
C LYS A 201 5.76 18.44 -6.59
N ASP A 202 6.12 17.21 -6.93
CA ASP A 202 7.00 16.31 -6.18
C ASP A 202 6.45 15.82 -4.83
N ALA A 203 5.23 16.17 -4.44
CA ALA A 203 4.59 15.64 -3.25
C ALA A 203 4.13 14.19 -3.44
N PRO A 204 4.16 13.36 -2.38
CA PRO A 204 3.47 12.07 -2.39
C PRO A 204 1.97 12.27 -2.57
N LYS A 205 1.35 11.44 -3.39
CA LYS A 205 -0.04 11.60 -3.79
C LYS A 205 -0.78 10.28 -3.64
N LEU A 206 -1.90 10.31 -2.94
CA LEU A 206 -2.90 9.25 -2.95
C LEU A 206 -4.00 9.61 -3.93
N GLY A 207 -4.27 8.73 -4.88
CA GLY A 207 -5.34 8.85 -5.84
C GLY A 207 -5.82 7.49 -6.31
N TRP A 208 -6.32 7.42 -7.52
CA TRP A 208 -6.89 6.18 -8.05
C TRP A 208 -6.61 6.01 -9.54
N CYS A 209 -6.62 4.75 -9.98
CA CYS A 209 -6.60 4.32 -11.37
C CYS A 209 -7.77 3.37 -11.64
N TRP A 210 -8.09 3.14 -12.91
CA TRP A 210 -9.17 2.21 -13.26
C TRP A 210 -8.73 0.75 -13.14
N TRP A 211 -9.63 -0.12 -12.71
CA TRP A 211 -9.41 -1.56 -12.52
C TRP A 211 -8.86 -2.29 -13.76
N ASN A 212 -9.28 -1.85 -14.94
CA ASN A 212 -8.87 -2.49 -16.19
C ASN A 212 -7.79 -1.70 -16.95
N ASN A 213 -7.29 -0.60 -16.40
CA ASN A 213 -6.23 0.16 -17.05
C ASN A 213 -4.85 -0.44 -16.77
N ARG A 214 -3.95 -0.24 -17.72
CA ARG A 214 -2.55 -0.64 -17.67
C ARG A 214 -1.68 0.61 -17.57
N HIS A 215 -0.68 0.58 -16.73
CA HIS A 215 0.29 1.66 -16.55
C HIS A 215 1.70 1.09 -16.56
N THR A 216 2.59 1.72 -17.34
CA THR A 216 3.99 1.30 -17.47
C THR A 216 4.90 1.83 -16.34
N TRP A 217 4.30 2.42 -15.30
CA TRP A 217 4.99 3.08 -14.19
C TRP A 217 4.31 2.82 -12.82
N LEU A 218 3.26 2.02 -12.80
CA LEU A 218 2.61 1.55 -11.59
C LEU A 218 2.75 0.04 -11.48
N GLY A 219 3.41 -0.40 -10.43
CA GLY A 219 3.38 -1.76 -9.96
C GLY A 219 2.05 -2.08 -9.26
N ILE A 220 1.83 -3.33 -8.96
CA ILE A 220 0.68 -3.80 -8.18
C ILE A 220 1.19 -4.40 -6.88
N ALA A 221 1.12 -3.63 -5.80
CA ALA A 221 1.73 -4.01 -4.55
C ALA A 221 1.04 -5.21 -3.88
N SER A 222 1.86 -6.07 -3.28
CA SER A 222 1.43 -7.31 -2.66
C SER A 222 2.23 -7.65 -1.40
N ALA A 223 1.75 -8.62 -0.64
CA ALA A 223 2.43 -9.16 0.53
C ALA A 223 2.48 -10.70 0.47
N GLY A 224 3.46 -11.29 1.15
CA GLY A 224 3.55 -12.74 1.35
C GLY A 224 2.56 -13.28 2.37
N GLY A 225 1.97 -12.42 3.20
CA GLY A 225 0.97 -12.78 4.20
C GLY A 225 0.87 -11.78 5.32
N ARG A 226 -0.03 -12.05 6.28
CA ARG A 226 -0.28 -11.21 7.46
C ARG A 226 -0.37 -12.08 8.71
N THR A 227 0.18 -11.61 9.84
CA THR A 227 0.09 -12.32 11.12
C THR A 227 -0.17 -11.37 12.28
N ALA A 228 -1.05 -11.78 13.21
CA ALA A 228 -1.14 -11.13 14.51
C ALA A 228 0.14 -11.38 15.33
N VAL A 229 0.54 -10.41 16.12
CA VAL A 229 1.61 -10.56 17.12
C VAL A 229 0.94 -10.99 18.45
N ARG A 230 1.24 -12.19 18.88
CA ARG A 230 0.70 -12.77 20.14
C ARG A 230 1.60 -12.49 21.32
#